data_652a266d0e64199b07166fd55ff0f904
#
_entry.id   652a266d0e64199b07166fd55ff0f904
#
_cell.length_a   1.000
_cell.length_b   1.000
_cell.length_c   1.000
_cell.angle_alpha   90.00
_cell.angle_beta   90.00
_cell.angle_gamma   90.00
#
_symmetry.space_group_name_H-M   'P 1'
#
loop_
_entity.id
_entity.type
_entity.pdbx_description
1 polymer ?
#
loop_
_entity_poly.entity_id
_entity_poly.type
_entity_poly.pdbx_seq_one_letter_code
_entity_poly.pdbx_strand_id
1 'polypeptide(L)'
;MEININCDLGEKSKHHSDENDPKLLEIVNSANVACGYHAGDEDSMNQVVKICKKNGVSIGAHPSFNDPENFGRKRLNLSSDEINKLLIDQYEILQNIAEKHGEIVTHIKPHGALNNMACEDIELATIIAKSICNFNKDLIYLVPTGSKMEEAAKKFDMRIACEIFADRNYEDNGNLVSRKEPHALITDPDKAKSHVLSMVQNQAINCHSGKQIPCEIDSCLLYTSDAADE
;
A
#
# COMPACT_ATOMS: atom_id res chain seq x y z
N MET A 1 -16.77 6.45 -14.16
CA MET A 1 -15.73 5.51 -13.70
C MET A 1 -15.60 5.73 -12.21
N GLU A 2 -15.70 4.68 -11.40
CA GLU A 2 -15.46 4.73 -9.97
C GLU A 2 -14.03 4.23 -9.73
N ILE A 3 -13.30 4.89 -8.84
CA ILE A 3 -11.98 4.50 -8.39
C ILE A 3 -12.02 4.32 -6.87
N ASN A 4 -11.40 3.27 -6.37
CA ASN A 4 -11.23 3.08 -4.94
C ASN A 4 -10.21 4.09 -4.40
N ILE A 5 -10.51 4.73 -3.29
CA ILE A 5 -9.56 5.57 -2.55
C ILE A 5 -9.09 4.79 -1.33
N ASN A 6 -7.79 4.64 -1.18
CA ASN A 6 -7.20 3.96 -0.06
C ASN A 6 -6.20 4.85 0.70
N CYS A 7 -5.87 4.48 1.92
CA CYS A 7 -4.91 5.18 2.77
C CYS A 7 -4.17 4.19 3.66
N ASP A 8 -2.89 4.46 3.94
CA ASP A 8 -2.07 3.74 4.91
C ASP A 8 -2.36 4.31 6.29
N LEU A 9 -2.72 3.48 7.27
CA LEU A 9 -3.29 3.87 8.55
C LEU A 9 -2.80 2.97 9.70
N GLY A 10 -2.96 3.46 10.93
CA GLY A 10 -2.48 2.75 12.12
C GLY A 10 -0.96 2.74 12.22
N GLU A 11 -0.29 3.67 11.56
CA GLU A 11 1.17 3.74 11.46
C GLU A 11 1.81 4.55 12.58
N LYS A 12 1.17 4.57 13.76
CA LYS A 12 1.73 5.24 14.94
C LYS A 12 3.14 4.78 15.24
N SER A 13 4.06 5.71 15.29
CA SER A 13 5.48 5.46 15.56
C SER A 13 6.13 6.71 16.17
N LYS A 14 7.43 6.64 16.48
CA LYS A 14 8.20 7.81 16.90
C LYS A 14 8.34 8.88 15.81
N HIS A 15 8.04 8.51 14.57
CA HIS A 15 8.19 9.36 13.38
C HIS A 15 6.85 9.80 12.80
N HIS A 16 5.74 9.14 13.16
CA HIS A 16 4.44 9.37 12.57
C HIS A 16 3.32 9.38 13.62
N SER A 17 2.37 10.32 13.48
CA SER A 17 1.18 10.44 14.31
C SER A 17 -0.04 9.86 13.59
N ASP A 18 -0.86 9.09 14.32
CA ASP A 18 -2.14 8.54 13.87
C ASP A 18 -3.35 9.46 14.14
N GLU A 19 -3.12 10.72 14.55
CA GLU A 19 -4.20 11.67 14.92
C GLU A 19 -5.17 11.99 13.77
N ASN A 20 -4.73 11.87 12.53
CA ASN A 20 -5.55 12.12 11.34
C ASN A 20 -6.32 10.88 10.85
N ASP A 21 -5.99 9.69 11.31
CA ASP A 21 -6.61 8.44 10.88
C ASP A 21 -8.15 8.46 10.94
N PRO A 22 -8.78 8.96 12.03
CA PRO A 22 -10.24 9.02 12.09
C PRO A 22 -10.87 9.88 10.99
N LYS A 23 -10.20 10.99 10.59
CA LYS A 23 -10.70 11.87 9.52
C LYS A 23 -10.52 11.24 8.14
N LEU A 24 -9.39 10.57 7.92
CA LEU A 24 -9.11 9.85 6.68
C LEU A 24 -10.12 8.70 6.48
N LEU A 25 -10.46 7.99 7.55
CA LEU A 25 -11.46 6.94 7.53
C LEU A 25 -12.91 7.41 7.27
N GLU A 26 -13.18 8.71 7.27
CA GLU A 26 -14.46 9.28 6.83
C GLU A 26 -14.56 9.43 5.31
N ILE A 27 -13.42 9.40 4.60
CA ILE A 27 -13.37 9.73 3.16
C ILE A 27 -12.82 8.61 2.27
N VAL A 28 -12.08 7.63 2.84
CA VAL A 28 -11.51 6.52 2.06
C VAL A 28 -12.46 5.32 1.97
N ASN A 29 -12.27 4.49 0.95
CA ASN A 29 -13.00 3.24 0.77
C ASN A 29 -12.27 2.05 1.39
N SER A 30 -10.95 2.13 1.50
CA SER A 30 -10.08 1.05 1.97
C SER A 30 -8.97 1.58 2.87
N ALA A 31 -8.66 0.85 3.94
CA ALA A 31 -7.60 1.13 4.89
C ALA A 31 -6.52 0.06 4.81
N ASN A 32 -5.26 0.44 4.56
CA ASN A 32 -4.11 -0.45 4.67
C ASN A 32 -3.54 -0.30 6.09
N VAL A 33 -3.79 -1.28 6.94
CA VAL A 33 -3.51 -1.18 8.39
C VAL A 33 -2.14 -1.74 8.71
N ALA A 34 -1.27 -0.91 9.31
CA ALA A 34 0.03 -1.34 9.80
C ALA A 34 -0.10 -2.48 10.81
N CYS A 35 0.76 -3.50 10.68
CA CYS A 35 0.66 -4.74 11.42
C CYS A 35 1.73 -4.91 12.50
N GLY A 36 2.27 -3.80 13.04
CA GLY A 36 3.19 -3.79 14.18
C GLY A 36 4.66 -4.00 13.86
N TYR A 37 5.05 -4.29 12.60
CA TYR A 37 6.44 -4.55 12.23
C TYR A 37 7.24 -3.29 11.87
N HIS A 38 6.64 -2.34 11.16
CA HIS A 38 7.25 -1.05 10.87
C HIS A 38 6.67 0.06 11.74
N ALA A 39 5.39 -0.06 12.09
CA ALA A 39 4.65 0.90 12.87
C ALA A 39 3.39 0.25 13.45
N GLY A 40 2.70 0.99 14.32
CA GLY A 40 1.47 0.57 14.97
C GLY A 40 1.69 -0.46 16.07
N ASP A 41 0.61 -0.76 16.76
CA ASP A 41 0.51 -1.74 17.82
C ASP A 41 -0.91 -2.34 17.86
N GLU A 42 -1.18 -3.25 18.80
CA GLU A 42 -2.50 -3.88 18.93
C GLU A 42 -3.60 -2.83 19.17
N ASP A 43 -3.34 -1.77 19.93
CA ASP A 43 -4.30 -0.72 20.23
C ASP A 43 -4.62 0.10 18.98
N SER A 44 -3.60 0.50 18.20
CA SER A 44 -3.78 1.22 16.92
C SER A 44 -4.61 0.40 15.94
N MET A 45 -4.28 -0.88 15.75
CA MET A 45 -5.03 -1.79 14.89
C MET A 45 -6.48 -1.94 15.33
N ASN A 46 -6.74 -2.13 16.63
CA ASN A 46 -8.09 -2.21 17.17
C ASN A 46 -8.90 -0.93 16.94
N GLN A 47 -8.28 0.25 17.07
CA GLN A 47 -8.94 1.53 16.83
C GLN A 47 -9.32 1.70 15.36
N VAL A 48 -8.38 1.45 14.45
CA VAL A 48 -8.63 1.55 13.00
C VAL A 48 -9.72 0.58 12.57
N VAL A 49 -9.64 -0.69 12.95
CA VAL A 49 -10.64 -1.72 12.62
C VAL A 49 -12.04 -1.32 13.10
N LYS A 50 -12.14 -0.76 14.30
CA LYS A 50 -13.41 -0.29 14.88
C LYS A 50 -14.05 0.84 14.07
N ILE A 51 -13.22 1.80 13.62
CA ILE A 51 -13.68 2.92 12.79
C ILE A 51 -14.02 2.44 11.38
N CYS A 52 -13.21 1.55 10.80
CA CYS A 52 -13.50 0.92 9.51
C CYS A 52 -14.87 0.25 9.52
N LYS A 53 -15.16 -0.58 10.53
CA LYS A 53 -16.47 -1.21 10.70
C LYS A 53 -17.61 -0.19 10.75
N LYS A 54 -17.44 0.86 11.54
CA LYS A 54 -18.46 1.92 11.70
C LYS A 54 -18.74 2.64 10.38
N ASN A 55 -17.71 2.88 9.57
CA ASN A 55 -17.82 3.69 8.36
C ASN A 55 -17.98 2.85 7.09
N GLY A 56 -17.95 1.51 7.19
CA GLY A 56 -18.03 0.62 6.02
C GLY A 56 -16.77 0.63 5.16
N VAL A 57 -15.61 0.93 5.75
CA VAL A 57 -14.30 0.96 5.08
C VAL A 57 -13.70 -0.45 5.08
N SER A 58 -13.20 -0.91 3.92
CA SER A 58 -12.54 -2.21 3.78
C SER A 58 -11.21 -2.24 4.53
N ILE A 59 -10.92 -3.37 5.19
CA ILE A 59 -9.71 -3.55 5.99
C ILE A 59 -8.71 -4.38 5.20
N GLY A 60 -7.47 -3.91 5.09
CA GLY A 60 -6.36 -4.60 4.46
C GLY A 60 -5.11 -4.65 5.33
N ALA A 61 -4.32 -5.70 5.19
CA ALA A 61 -3.04 -5.83 5.86
C ALA A 61 -1.95 -5.03 5.14
N HIS A 62 -1.14 -4.28 5.91
CA HIS A 62 -0.03 -3.48 5.40
C HIS A 62 1.33 -4.01 5.92
N PRO A 63 1.75 -5.22 5.47
CA PRO A 63 2.94 -5.86 5.99
C PRO A 63 4.23 -5.23 5.49
N SER A 64 5.23 -5.19 6.36
CA SER A 64 6.54 -4.62 6.10
C SER A 64 7.66 -5.50 6.64
N PHE A 65 8.89 -5.16 6.30
CA PHE A 65 10.04 -5.65 7.04
C PHE A 65 9.92 -5.29 8.53
N ASN A 66 10.45 -6.12 9.41
CA ASN A 66 10.51 -5.81 10.84
C ASN A 66 11.65 -4.82 11.11
N ASP A 67 11.34 -3.54 10.89
CA ASP A 67 12.30 -2.43 10.97
C ASP A 67 11.61 -1.16 11.49
N PRO A 68 11.14 -1.15 12.75
CA PRO A 68 10.45 0.00 13.32
C PRO A 68 11.33 1.24 13.43
N GLU A 69 12.65 1.06 13.53
CA GLU A 69 13.60 2.17 13.64
C GLU A 69 13.68 3.01 12.36
N ASN A 70 13.50 2.39 11.19
CA ASN A 70 13.51 3.08 9.91
C ASN A 70 12.14 3.01 9.22
N PHE A 71 11.08 2.79 9.97
CA PHE A 71 9.72 2.75 9.44
C PHE A 71 9.54 1.77 8.26
N GLY A 72 10.22 0.60 8.31
CA GLY A 72 10.17 -0.39 7.24
C GLY A 72 10.84 0.04 5.92
N ARG A 73 11.64 1.12 5.91
CA ARG A 73 12.26 1.68 4.69
C ARG A 73 13.65 1.15 4.39
N LYS A 74 14.26 0.43 5.31
CA LYS A 74 15.56 -0.19 5.07
C LYS A 74 15.38 -1.43 4.19
N ARG A 75 16.15 -1.50 3.09
CA ARG A 75 16.19 -2.67 2.22
C ARG A 75 16.86 -3.84 2.96
N LEU A 76 16.14 -4.96 3.09
CA LEU A 76 16.63 -6.19 3.71
C LEU A 76 16.58 -7.32 2.70
N ASN A 77 17.59 -8.19 2.72
CA ASN A 77 17.62 -9.39 1.91
C ASN A 77 17.21 -10.57 2.79
N LEU A 78 16.00 -11.05 2.59
CA LEU A 78 15.43 -12.18 3.29
C LEU A 78 15.25 -13.36 2.31
N SER A 79 15.34 -14.56 2.85
CA SER A 79 15.01 -15.78 2.11
C SER A 79 13.51 -15.86 1.79
N SER A 80 13.14 -16.73 0.87
CA SER A 80 11.72 -16.97 0.54
C SER A 80 10.90 -17.42 1.75
N ASP A 81 11.47 -18.23 2.62
CA ASP A 81 10.79 -18.71 3.84
C ASP A 81 10.59 -17.58 4.85
N GLU A 82 11.57 -16.69 5.01
CA GLU A 82 11.46 -15.52 5.88
C GLU A 82 10.42 -14.53 5.35
N ILE A 83 10.37 -14.27 4.03
CA ILE A 83 9.32 -13.44 3.40
C ILE A 83 7.94 -14.06 3.62
N ASN A 84 7.81 -15.37 3.37
CA ASN A 84 6.54 -16.07 3.58
C ASN A 84 6.06 -15.95 5.04
N LYS A 85 6.95 -16.23 6.00
CA LYS A 85 6.63 -16.10 7.43
C LYS A 85 6.25 -14.65 7.79
N LEU A 86 7.02 -13.68 7.33
CA LEU A 86 6.78 -12.26 7.58
C LEU A 86 5.39 -11.81 7.11
N LEU A 87 4.95 -12.27 5.95
CA LEU A 87 3.64 -11.92 5.39
C LEU A 87 2.51 -12.58 6.17
N ILE A 88 2.65 -13.88 6.47
CA ILE A 88 1.64 -14.65 7.22
C ILE A 88 1.48 -14.09 8.62
N ASP A 89 2.57 -13.91 9.36
CA ASP A 89 2.53 -13.44 10.75
C ASP A 89 1.76 -12.10 10.84
N GLN A 90 2.07 -11.15 9.97
CA GLN A 90 1.43 -9.84 9.98
C GLN A 90 -0.05 -9.88 9.53
N TYR A 91 -0.36 -10.69 8.51
CA TYR A 91 -1.74 -10.91 8.10
C TYR A 91 -2.57 -11.52 9.24
N GLU A 92 -2.05 -12.56 9.91
CA GLU A 92 -2.76 -13.24 11.00
C GLU A 92 -2.98 -12.33 12.22
N ILE A 93 -2.02 -11.47 12.55
CA ILE A 93 -2.17 -10.48 13.63
C ILE A 93 -3.40 -9.60 13.34
N LEU A 94 -3.47 -8.99 12.17
CA LEU A 94 -4.60 -8.11 11.83
C LEU A 94 -5.91 -8.89 11.65
N GLN A 95 -5.88 -10.07 11.03
CA GLN A 95 -7.06 -10.92 10.83
C GLN A 95 -7.70 -11.29 12.17
N ASN A 96 -6.88 -11.69 13.16
CA ASN A 96 -7.36 -12.00 14.50
C ASN A 96 -8.01 -10.79 15.20
N ILE A 97 -7.50 -9.59 14.95
CA ILE A 97 -8.10 -8.36 15.48
C ILE A 97 -9.41 -8.05 14.75
N ALA A 98 -9.44 -8.15 13.42
CA ALA A 98 -10.64 -7.92 12.63
C ALA A 98 -11.78 -8.87 13.05
N GLU A 99 -11.48 -10.16 13.25
CA GLU A 99 -12.46 -11.16 13.70
C GLU A 99 -13.07 -10.87 15.07
N LYS A 100 -12.29 -10.34 16.02
CA LYS A 100 -12.82 -9.89 17.33
C LYS A 100 -13.89 -8.81 17.18
N HIS A 101 -13.84 -8.05 16.09
CA HIS A 101 -14.82 -7.04 15.75
C HIS A 101 -15.91 -7.52 14.77
N GLY A 102 -15.87 -8.80 14.34
CA GLY A 102 -16.81 -9.36 13.36
C GLY A 102 -16.56 -8.86 11.93
N GLU A 103 -15.32 -8.52 11.64
CA GLU A 103 -14.81 -8.07 10.32
C GLU A 103 -13.78 -9.07 9.78
N ILE A 104 -13.37 -8.91 8.53
CA ILE A 104 -12.33 -9.71 7.88
C ILE A 104 -11.32 -8.80 7.16
N VAL A 105 -10.10 -9.27 7.02
CA VAL A 105 -9.09 -8.65 6.14
C VAL A 105 -9.41 -9.03 4.69
N THR A 106 -9.64 -8.03 3.84
CA THR A 106 -10.11 -8.22 2.45
C THR A 106 -9.00 -8.06 1.42
N HIS A 107 -7.94 -7.36 1.76
CA HIS A 107 -6.84 -7.06 0.84
C HIS A 107 -5.50 -7.01 1.57
N ILE A 108 -4.41 -7.02 0.80
CA ILE A 108 -3.05 -6.92 1.31
C ILE A 108 -2.22 -6.01 0.42
N LYS A 109 -1.46 -5.12 1.03
CA LYS A 109 -0.57 -4.16 0.39
C LYS A 109 0.76 -4.09 1.14
N PRO A 110 1.88 -4.57 0.59
CA PRO A 110 3.18 -4.41 1.23
C PRO A 110 3.57 -2.94 1.43
N HIS A 111 4.28 -2.66 2.51
CA HIS A 111 4.75 -1.33 2.87
C HIS A 111 6.24 -1.11 2.52
N GLY A 112 6.59 0.14 2.27
CA GLY A 112 7.95 0.67 2.32
C GLY A 112 8.95 -0.05 1.43
N ALA A 113 10.11 -0.45 1.99
CA ALA A 113 11.17 -1.08 1.22
C ALA A 113 10.75 -2.43 0.63
N LEU A 114 9.89 -3.20 1.32
CA LEU A 114 9.37 -4.47 0.80
C LEU A 114 8.57 -4.26 -0.49
N ASN A 115 7.67 -3.26 -0.50
CA ASN A 115 6.92 -2.87 -1.69
C ASN A 115 7.84 -2.39 -2.82
N ASN A 116 8.73 -1.43 -2.52
CA ASN A 116 9.58 -0.82 -3.55
C ASN A 116 10.54 -1.83 -4.19
N MET A 117 11.12 -2.73 -3.39
CA MET A 117 11.97 -3.82 -3.91
C MET A 117 11.16 -4.77 -4.80
N ALA A 118 9.95 -5.13 -4.39
CA ALA A 118 9.09 -6.01 -5.17
C ALA A 118 8.59 -5.36 -6.48
N CYS A 119 8.43 -4.03 -6.52
CA CYS A 119 8.13 -3.31 -7.76
C CYS A 119 9.26 -3.40 -8.80
N GLU A 120 10.49 -3.54 -8.34
CA GLU A 120 11.71 -3.56 -9.18
C GLU A 120 12.17 -4.98 -9.53
N ASP A 121 11.94 -5.95 -8.66
CA ASP A 121 12.46 -7.32 -8.71
C ASP A 121 11.35 -8.36 -8.89
N ILE A 122 11.34 -9.00 -10.05
CA ILE A 122 10.34 -10.03 -10.39
C ILE A 122 10.45 -11.30 -9.52
N GLU A 123 11.66 -11.63 -9.03
CA GLU A 123 11.86 -12.81 -8.19
C GLU A 123 11.22 -12.57 -6.82
N LEU A 124 11.50 -11.44 -6.19
CA LEU A 124 10.87 -11.04 -4.92
C LEU A 124 9.35 -10.89 -5.08
N ALA A 125 8.89 -10.22 -6.15
CA ALA A 125 7.46 -10.09 -6.46
C ALA A 125 6.77 -11.46 -6.60
N THR A 126 7.45 -12.42 -7.24
CA THR A 126 6.94 -13.79 -7.40
C THR A 126 6.85 -14.52 -6.06
N ILE A 127 7.85 -14.37 -5.18
CA ILE A 127 7.84 -14.94 -3.82
C ILE A 127 6.65 -14.40 -3.03
N ILE A 128 6.44 -13.09 -3.04
CA ILE A 128 5.34 -12.43 -2.33
C ILE A 128 3.98 -12.89 -2.88
N ALA A 129 3.78 -12.83 -4.20
CA ALA A 129 2.54 -13.26 -4.83
C ALA A 129 2.20 -14.72 -4.51
N LYS A 130 3.19 -15.62 -4.63
CA LYS A 130 3.03 -17.04 -4.29
C LYS A 130 2.70 -17.24 -2.81
N SER A 131 3.35 -16.48 -1.92
CA SER A 131 3.08 -16.53 -0.48
C SER A 131 1.61 -16.17 -0.20
N ILE A 132 1.13 -15.06 -0.72
CA ILE A 132 -0.25 -14.60 -0.54
C ILE A 132 -1.25 -15.64 -1.06
N CYS A 133 -1.04 -16.15 -2.27
CA CYS A 133 -1.87 -17.22 -2.83
C CYS A 133 -1.95 -18.47 -1.95
N ASN A 134 -0.86 -18.83 -1.30
CA ASN A 134 -0.77 -20.02 -0.48
C ASN A 134 -1.56 -19.91 0.82
N PHE A 135 -1.54 -18.74 1.49
CA PHE A 135 -2.24 -18.60 2.76
C PHE A 135 -3.68 -18.04 2.61
N ASN A 136 -3.94 -17.20 1.62
CA ASN A 136 -5.31 -16.75 1.34
C ASN A 136 -5.45 -16.23 -0.11
N LYS A 137 -5.93 -17.08 -1.02
CA LYS A 137 -6.15 -16.76 -2.43
C LYS A 137 -7.30 -15.78 -2.70
N ASP A 138 -8.17 -15.55 -1.72
CA ASP A 138 -9.33 -14.68 -1.88
C ASP A 138 -9.01 -13.21 -1.58
N LEU A 139 -7.81 -12.94 -1.04
CA LEU A 139 -7.34 -11.57 -0.83
C LEU A 139 -7.15 -10.83 -2.15
N ILE A 140 -7.56 -9.57 -2.16
CA ILE A 140 -7.19 -8.64 -3.22
C ILE A 140 -5.75 -8.19 -2.95
N TYR A 141 -4.86 -8.40 -3.91
CA TYR A 141 -3.49 -7.91 -3.82
C TYR A 141 -3.43 -6.51 -4.43
N LEU A 142 -3.22 -5.49 -3.59
CA LEU A 142 -3.09 -4.10 -4.00
C LEU A 142 -1.65 -3.88 -4.47
N VAL A 143 -1.48 -3.55 -5.74
CA VAL A 143 -0.17 -3.46 -6.40
C VAL A 143 0.00 -2.15 -7.14
N PRO A 144 1.17 -1.50 -7.08
CA PRO A 144 1.45 -0.36 -7.92
C PRO A 144 1.34 -0.73 -9.40
N THR A 145 0.56 0.03 -10.16
CA THR A 145 0.30 -0.25 -11.57
C THR A 145 1.60 -0.22 -12.39
N GLY A 146 1.73 -1.12 -13.35
CA GLY A 146 2.92 -1.26 -14.20
C GLY A 146 4.15 -1.90 -13.53
N SER A 147 4.05 -2.31 -12.25
CA SER A 147 5.16 -2.86 -11.48
C SER A 147 5.41 -4.36 -11.73
N LYS A 148 6.56 -4.86 -11.25
CA LYS A 148 6.82 -6.30 -11.23
C LYS A 148 5.89 -7.07 -10.30
N MET A 149 5.28 -6.39 -9.31
CA MET A 149 4.26 -6.98 -8.45
C MET A 149 2.99 -7.32 -9.25
N GLU A 150 2.53 -6.41 -10.10
CA GLU A 150 1.40 -6.65 -11.01
C GLU A 150 1.71 -7.79 -11.97
N GLU A 151 2.90 -7.79 -12.59
CA GLU A 151 3.34 -8.86 -13.48
C GLU A 151 3.35 -10.24 -12.79
N ALA A 152 3.88 -10.32 -11.57
CA ALA A 152 3.91 -11.54 -10.79
C ALA A 152 2.51 -12.00 -10.38
N ALA A 153 1.66 -11.10 -9.90
CA ALA A 153 0.31 -11.41 -9.46
C ALA A 153 -0.55 -11.98 -10.61
N LYS A 154 -0.45 -11.40 -11.80
CA LYS A 154 -1.12 -11.91 -13.01
C LYS A 154 -0.71 -13.33 -13.38
N LYS A 155 0.55 -13.74 -13.13
CA LYS A 155 1.02 -15.11 -13.36
C LYS A 155 0.36 -16.16 -12.45
N PHE A 156 -0.13 -15.74 -11.29
CA PHE A 156 -0.82 -16.58 -10.32
C PHE A 156 -2.35 -16.44 -10.36
N ASP A 157 -2.89 -15.74 -11.36
CA ASP A 157 -4.32 -15.48 -11.50
C ASP A 157 -4.95 -14.90 -10.20
N MET A 158 -4.22 -13.99 -9.56
CA MET A 158 -4.66 -13.34 -8.33
C MET A 158 -5.70 -12.27 -8.62
N ARG A 159 -6.59 -12.04 -7.64
CA ARG A 159 -7.41 -10.83 -7.61
C ARG A 159 -6.49 -9.66 -7.28
N ILE A 160 -6.33 -8.73 -8.21
CA ILE A 160 -5.48 -7.55 -8.02
C ILE A 160 -6.30 -6.27 -8.07
N ALA A 161 -5.79 -5.22 -7.45
CA ALA A 161 -6.20 -3.84 -7.68
C ALA A 161 -4.96 -3.01 -8.00
N CYS A 162 -4.96 -2.42 -9.20
CA CYS A 162 -3.85 -1.63 -9.70
C CYS A 162 -3.91 -0.22 -9.11
N GLU A 163 -2.87 0.17 -8.39
CA GLU A 163 -2.82 1.39 -7.60
C GLU A 163 -1.98 2.48 -8.26
N ILE A 164 -2.49 3.73 -8.21
CA ILE A 164 -1.71 4.95 -8.43
C ILE A 164 -1.59 5.74 -7.13
N PHE A 165 -0.65 6.70 -7.10
CA PHE A 165 -0.34 7.54 -5.94
C PHE A 165 -0.72 9.00 -6.25
N ALA A 166 -1.48 9.62 -5.36
CA ALA A 166 -1.96 10.99 -5.57
C ALA A 166 -0.83 12.02 -5.46
N ASP A 167 0.11 11.79 -4.57
CA ASP A 167 1.16 12.72 -4.15
C ASP A 167 2.55 12.41 -4.71
N ARG A 168 2.67 11.44 -5.66
CA ARG A 168 3.96 10.97 -6.18
C ARG A 168 4.10 11.17 -7.67
N ASN A 169 5.30 11.59 -8.08
CA ASN A 169 5.70 11.57 -9.48
C ASN A 169 6.28 10.22 -9.90
N TYR A 170 6.24 9.95 -11.21
CA TYR A 170 6.67 8.70 -11.82
C TYR A 170 7.82 8.93 -12.82
N GLU A 171 8.74 7.97 -12.85
CA GLU A 171 9.80 7.84 -13.84
C GLU A 171 9.25 7.28 -15.16
N ASP A 172 10.03 7.39 -16.24
CA ASP A 172 9.68 6.89 -17.58
C ASP A 172 9.56 5.36 -17.69
N ASN A 173 9.94 4.64 -16.67
CA ASN A 173 9.75 3.18 -16.53
C ASN A 173 8.49 2.81 -15.72
N GLY A 174 7.74 3.80 -15.21
CA GLY A 174 6.55 3.61 -14.40
C GLY A 174 6.79 3.48 -12.90
N ASN A 175 8.03 3.44 -12.45
CA ASN A 175 8.35 3.43 -11.02
C ASN A 175 8.18 4.83 -10.40
N LEU A 176 7.97 4.87 -9.09
CA LEU A 176 7.94 6.13 -8.36
C LEU A 176 9.32 6.81 -8.37
N VAL A 177 9.34 8.12 -8.57
CA VAL A 177 10.56 8.93 -8.42
C VAL A 177 11.12 8.76 -7.01
N SER A 178 12.44 8.58 -6.91
CA SER A 178 13.11 8.46 -5.62
C SER A 178 12.85 9.69 -4.75
N ARG A 179 12.52 9.50 -3.46
CA ARG A 179 12.29 10.61 -2.51
C ARG A 179 13.48 11.53 -2.31
N LYS A 180 14.68 11.11 -2.73
CA LYS A 180 15.88 11.96 -2.72
C LYS A 180 15.84 13.05 -3.80
N GLU A 181 14.95 12.92 -4.77
CA GLU A 181 14.79 13.89 -5.84
C GLU A 181 13.78 14.98 -5.44
N PRO A 182 14.09 16.26 -5.69
CA PRO A 182 13.25 17.38 -5.24
C PRO A 182 11.84 17.42 -5.86
N HIS A 183 11.64 16.67 -6.94
CA HIS A 183 10.35 16.54 -7.63
C HIS A 183 9.62 15.22 -7.35
N ALA A 184 10.04 14.46 -6.34
CA ALA A 184 9.43 13.18 -6.00
C ALA A 184 7.99 13.31 -5.50
N LEU A 185 7.71 14.39 -4.77
CA LEU A 185 6.43 14.63 -4.10
C LEU A 185 5.64 15.76 -4.78
N ILE A 186 4.32 15.60 -4.80
CA ILE A 186 3.35 16.63 -5.18
C ILE A 186 2.66 17.10 -3.90
N THR A 187 3.13 18.21 -3.34
CA THR A 187 2.64 18.73 -2.05
C THR A 187 1.46 19.69 -2.19
N ASP A 188 1.20 20.19 -3.40
CA ASP A 188 0.07 21.07 -3.69
C ASP A 188 -1.20 20.23 -3.94
N PRO A 189 -2.28 20.40 -3.15
CA PRO A 189 -3.49 19.58 -3.28
C PRO A 189 -4.20 19.70 -4.64
N ASP A 190 -4.20 20.89 -5.25
CA ASP A 190 -4.86 21.09 -6.55
C ASP A 190 -4.05 20.43 -7.67
N LYS A 191 -2.74 20.43 -7.58
CA LYS A 191 -1.86 19.70 -8.50
C LYS A 191 -2.03 18.19 -8.33
N ALA A 192 -2.04 17.68 -7.09
CA ALA A 192 -2.26 16.27 -6.80
C ALA A 192 -3.61 15.79 -7.36
N LYS A 193 -4.68 16.56 -7.12
CA LYS A 193 -6.01 16.30 -7.68
C LYS A 193 -5.99 16.26 -9.21
N SER A 194 -5.37 17.25 -9.84
CA SER A 194 -5.27 17.32 -11.31
C SER A 194 -4.47 16.17 -11.89
N HIS A 195 -3.39 15.77 -11.20
CA HIS A 195 -2.55 14.65 -11.56
C HIS A 195 -3.33 13.33 -11.56
N VAL A 196 -4.05 13.03 -10.46
CA VAL A 196 -4.91 11.84 -10.35
C VAL A 196 -5.99 11.84 -11.42
N LEU A 197 -6.74 12.95 -11.57
CA LEU A 197 -7.82 13.04 -12.56
C LEU A 197 -7.32 12.80 -13.99
N SER A 198 -6.15 13.35 -14.33
CA SER A 198 -5.52 13.12 -15.64
C SER A 198 -5.16 11.65 -15.85
N MET A 199 -4.55 10.99 -14.87
CA MET A 199 -4.19 9.55 -14.96
C MET A 199 -5.43 8.68 -15.12
N VAL A 200 -6.47 8.92 -14.32
CA VAL A 200 -7.72 8.16 -14.36
C VAL A 200 -8.46 8.36 -15.68
N GLN A 201 -8.55 9.60 -16.18
CA GLN A 201 -9.22 9.90 -17.44
C GLN A 201 -8.52 9.30 -18.66
N ASN A 202 -7.17 9.31 -18.64
CA ASN A 202 -6.37 8.81 -19.74
C ASN A 202 -6.05 7.31 -19.64
N GLN A 203 -6.38 6.67 -18.51
CA GLN A 203 -5.97 5.29 -18.19
C GLN A 203 -4.46 5.11 -18.41
N ALA A 204 -3.66 6.02 -17.84
CA ALA A 204 -2.21 6.04 -18.01
C ALA A 204 -1.51 6.72 -16.83
N ILE A 205 -0.35 6.23 -16.46
CA ILE A 205 0.57 6.94 -15.57
C ILE A 205 1.11 8.18 -16.29
N ASN A 206 1.09 9.33 -15.62
CA ASN A 206 1.76 10.54 -16.09
C ASN A 206 3.17 10.60 -15.49
N CYS A 207 4.18 10.35 -16.31
CA CYS A 207 5.58 10.48 -15.89
C CYS A 207 5.98 11.96 -15.77
N HIS A 208 6.91 12.23 -14.89
CA HIS A 208 7.44 13.59 -14.68
C HIS A 208 8.05 14.22 -15.95
N SER A 209 8.56 13.41 -16.87
CA SER A 209 9.04 13.86 -18.19
C SER A 209 7.94 14.35 -19.15
N GLY A 210 6.66 14.06 -18.82
CA GLY A 210 5.51 14.25 -19.71
C GLY A 210 5.15 13.02 -20.54
N LYS A 211 5.90 11.91 -20.42
CA LYS A 211 5.53 10.64 -21.02
C LYS A 211 4.29 10.07 -20.33
N GLN A 212 3.43 9.42 -21.10
CA GLN A 212 2.29 8.65 -20.58
C GLN A 212 2.50 7.17 -20.80
N ILE A 213 2.20 6.35 -19.79
CA ILE A 213 2.29 4.89 -19.83
C ILE A 213 0.88 4.34 -19.64
N PRO A 214 0.24 3.75 -20.68
CA PRO A 214 -1.07 3.14 -20.56
C PRO A 214 -1.07 2.03 -19.49
N CYS A 215 -2.07 2.03 -18.62
CA CYS A 215 -2.19 1.07 -17.51
C CYS A 215 -3.63 0.93 -17.03
N GLU A 216 -3.89 -0.11 -16.26
CA GLU A 216 -5.12 -0.27 -15.48
C GLU A 216 -5.02 0.53 -14.18
N ILE A 217 -6.12 1.16 -13.76
CA ILE A 217 -6.18 1.96 -12.53
C ILE A 217 -7.48 1.60 -11.81
N ASP A 218 -7.36 0.93 -10.67
CA ASP A 218 -8.48 0.51 -9.82
C ASP A 218 -8.54 1.29 -8.52
N SER A 219 -7.37 1.73 -8.01
CA SER A 219 -7.24 2.37 -6.71
C SER A 219 -6.26 3.53 -6.75
N CYS A 220 -6.48 4.50 -5.87
CA CYS A 220 -5.58 5.62 -5.65
C CYS A 220 -5.24 5.73 -4.17
N LEU A 221 -3.95 5.72 -3.83
CA LEU A 221 -3.47 6.05 -2.50
C LEU A 221 -3.57 7.57 -2.30
N LEU A 222 -4.40 7.97 -1.31
CA LEU A 222 -4.64 9.38 -1.01
C LEU A 222 -3.54 10.01 -0.17
N TYR A 223 -2.99 9.25 0.78
CA TYR A 223 -2.02 9.71 1.76
C TYR A 223 -0.95 8.63 1.97
N THR A 224 0.30 9.02 1.87
CA THR A 224 1.41 8.23 2.34
C THR A 224 1.91 8.83 3.64
N SER A 225 2.12 8.01 4.68
CA SER A 225 2.73 8.42 5.96
C SER A 225 4.04 9.19 5.81
N ASP A 226 4.56 9.14 4.63
CA ASP A 226 5.85 9.70 4.23
C ASP A 226 5.83 11.22 3.94
N ALA A 227 4.67 11.85 3.85
CA ALA A 227 4.58 13.29 3.54
C ALA A 227 4.86 14.19 4.75
N ALA A 228 4.96 13.63 5.96
CA ALA A 228 5.13 14.35 7.21
C ALA A 228 6.58 14.35 7.75
N ASP A 229 7.51 13.64 7.09
CA ASP A 229 8.86 13.39 7.61
C ASP A 229 9.95 14.18 6.86
N GLU A 230 9.75 15.48 6.66
CA GLU A 230 10.84 16.43 6.39
C GLU A 230 11.02 17.45 7.52
#